data_0be3186ed500594f530f5cca0ab00843
#
_entry.id   0be3186ed500594f530f5cca0ab00843
#
_cell.length_a   1.000
_cell.length_b   1.000
_cell.length_c   1.000
_cell.angle_alpha   90.00
_cell.angle_beta   90.00
_cell.angle_gamma   90.00
#
_symmetry.space_group_name_H-M   'P 1'
#
loop_
_entity.id
_entity.type
_entity.pdbx_description
1 polymer ?
#
loop_
_entity_poly.entity_id
_entity_poly.type
_entity_poly.pdbx_seq_one_letter_code
_entity_poly.pdbx_strand_id
1 'polypeptide(L)'
;MEFLTDPWQWWVEPFTGDPLLQRAVLAGLLTVLVTSVVGTWVVLRGTTYLGEALGHGILPGVAAAYLLGGNPTAGALVAAAAMAVGVRGIQRRSPLPGESAIGLLLVGMLALTVVLVAAADEIDEHDLQEMLFGSLLRTSPADLLRQAALVGVAILVALVFHHALLVLTFDEVQARLMGMRPRLTELAFLLLVALSVTASFNAVGSLLVFAFLVAPPAAAAMLVRRVPAMMATSALIGTGSVLLGALLAHHLLGTPGHIHGGPSTGAGHTSPEEVAMPATMALVAVAVVLVVMVVRGVRNDSES
;
A
#
# COMPACT_ATOMS: atom_id res chain seq x y z
N MET A 1 8.04 -14.42 30.32
CA MET A 1 9.16 -15.08 29.60
C MET A 1 8.70 -16.35 28.88
N GLU A 2 7.46 -16.41 28.47
CA GLU A 2 6.82 -17.60 27.85
C GLU A 2 7.36 -17.87 26.43
N PHE A 3 7.89 -16.86 25.74
CA PHE A 3 8.37 -17.00 24.37
C PHE A 3 9.61 -17.91 24.22
N LEU A 4 10.34 -18.18 25.32
CA LEU A 4 11.49 -19.08 25.36
C LEU A 4 11.11 -20.50 25.82
N THR A 5 9.98 -20.69 26.50
CA THR A 5 9.55 -21.97 27.04
C THR A 5 8.78 -22.80 26.04
N ASP A 6 8.03 -22.18 25.13
CA ASP A 6 7.27 -22.89 24.09
C ASP A 6 7.25 -22.08 22.76
N PRO A 7 8.33 -22.14 21.95
CA PRO A 7 8.46 -21.36 20.73
C PRO A 7 7.39 -21.69 19.70
N TRP A 8 6.81 -22.89 19.72
CA TRP A 8 5.74 -23.27 18.81
C TRP A 8 4.46 -22.50 19.10
N GLN A 9 4.04 -22.40 20.35
CA GLN A 9 2.85 -21.66 20.76
C GLN A 9 2.99 -20.16 20.49
N TRP A 10 4.20 -19.63 20.64
CA TRP A 10 4.44 -18.20 20.46
C TRP A 10 4.54 -17.79 18.99
N TRP A 11 5.19 -18.61 18.13
CA TRP A 11 5.48 -18.23 16.74
C TRP A 11 4.51 -18.83 15.72
N VAL A 12 3.91 -19.97 15.97
CA VAL A 12 3.14 -20.74 14.97
C VAL A 12 1.66 -20.84 15.31
N GLU A 13 1.32 -21.01 16.56
CA GLU A 13 -0.07 -21.19 17.00
C GLU A 13 -0.97 -20.03 16.62
N PRO A 14 -0.56 -18.72 16.72
CA PRO A 14 -1.37 -17.60 16.27
C PRO A 14 -1.79 -17.70 14.80
N PHE A 15 -0.91 -18.18 13.94
CA PHE A 15 -1.17 -18.32 12.51
C PHE A 15 -2.00 -19.55 12.14
N THR A 16 -2.07 -20.57 13.00
CA THR A 16 -2.80 -21.81 12.71
C THR A 16 -4.15 -21.88 13.41
N GLY A 17 -4.31 -21.18 14.52
CA GLY A 17 -5.50 -21.24 15.36
C GLY A 17 -6.62 -20.28 14.96
N ASP A 18 -6.31 -19.13 14.36
CA ASP A 18 -7.28 -18.08 14.06
C ASP A 18 -7.49 -17.85 12.56
N PRO A 19 -8.67 -18.20 12.00
CA PRO A 19 -8.96 -17.96 10.59
C PRO A 19 -8.98 -16.47 10.20
N LEU A 20 -9.27 -15.56 11.14
CA LEU A 20 -9.26 -14.12 10.87
C LEU A 20 -7.84 -13.63 10.68
N LEU A 21 -6.93 -14.04 11.56
CA LEU A 21 -5.51 -13.71 11.45
C LEU A 21 -4.89 -14.27 10.16
N GLN A 22 -5.26 -15.49 9.77
CA GLN A 22 -4.80 -16.08 8.50
C GLN A 22 -5.21 -15.23 7.30
N ARG A 23 -6.46 -14.77 7.24
CA ARG A 23 -6.94 -13.91 6.15
C ARG A 23 -6.25 -12.56 6.14
N ALA A 24 -6.05 -11.96 7.32
CA ALA A 24 -5.33 -10.70 7.47
C ALA A 24 -3.89 -10.81 6.98
N VAL A 25 -3.19 -11.86 7.35
CA VAL A 25 -1.82 -12.13 6.87
C VAL A 25 -1.79 -12.36 5.36
N LEU A 26 -2.74 -13.13 4.81
CA LEU A 26 -2.84 -13.33 3.36
C LEU A 26 -3.08 -12.01 2.62
N ALA A 27 -3.97 -11.15 3.13
CA ALA A 27 -4.20 -9.83 2.56
C ALA A 27 -2.95 -8.94 2.62
N GLY A 28 -2.23 -8.97 3.75
CA GLY A 28 -0.95 -8.29 3.92
C GLY A 28 0.12 -8.81 2.96
N LEU A 29 0.23 -10.12 2.75
CA LEU A 29 1.16 -10.72 1.80
C LEU A 29 0.85 -10.37 0.34
N LEU A 30 -0.42 -10.33 -0.04
CA LEU A 30 -0.86 -9.86 -1.36
C LEU A 30 -0.48 -8.38 -1.56
N THR A 31 -0.68 -7.55 -0.53
CA THR A 31 -0.24 -6.15 -0.54
C THR A 31 1.28 -6.06 -0.74
N VAL A 32 2.08 -6.80 0.04
CA VAL A 32 3.54 -6.83 -0.09
C VAL A 32 3.98 -7.26 -1.49
N LEU A 33 3.33 -8.26 -2.06
CA LEU A 33 3.68 -8.77 -3.39
C LEU A 33 3.55 -7.68 -4.45
N VAL A 34 2.43 -6.97 -4.49
CA VAL A 34 2.21 -5.91 -5.48
C VAL A 34 3.05 -4.67 -5.19
N THR A 35 3.16 -4.26 -3.92
CA THR A 35 3.93 -3.08 -3.54
C THR A 35 5.43 -3.28 -3.69
N SER A 36 5.96 -4.49 -3.52
CA SER A 36 7.37 -4.80 -3.78
C SER A 36 7.73 -4.67 -5.25
N VAL A 37 6.86 -5.13 -6.15
CA VAL A 37 7.09 -5.01 -7.59
C VAL A 37 6.93 -3.57 -8.05
N VAL A 38 5.81 -2.93 -7.73
CA VAL A 38 5.47 -1.59 -8.21
C VAL A 38 6.28 -0.52 -7.47
N GLY A 39 6.45 -0.64 -6.16
CA GLY A 39 7.22 0.27 -5.34
C GLY A 39 8.70 0.31 -5.71
N THR A 40 9.27 -0.81 -6.20
CA THR A 40 10.62 -0.81 -6.76
C THR A 40 10.75 0.22 -7.90
N TRP A 41 9.78 0.28 -8.81
CA TRP A 41 9.77 1.27 -9.88
C TRP A 41 9.51 2.69 -9.37
N VAL A 42 8.65 2.85 -8.37
CA VAL A 42 8.36 4.15 -7.72
C VAL A 42 9.63 4.74 -7.10
N VAL A 43 10.39 3.91 -6.36
CA VAL A 43 11.64 4.32 -5.70
C VAL A 43 12.74 4.61 -6.74
N LEU A 44 12.93 3.73 -7.73
CA LEU A 44 13.96 3.91 -8.77
C LEU A 44 13.72 5.17 -9.62
N ARG A 45 12.46 5.56 -9.81
CA ARG A 45 12.09 6.78 -10.55
C ARG A 45 12.08 8.04 -9.70
N GLY A 46 12.29 7.93 -8.39
CA GLY A 46 12.22 9.06 -7.47
C GLY A 46 10.82 9.66 -7.34
N THR A 47 9.76 8.92 -7.67
CA THR A 47 8.37 9.39 -7.65
C THR A 47 7.60 8.89 -6.42
N THR A 48 8.26 8.81 -5.29
CA THR A 48 7.69 8.30 -4.03
C THR A 48 6.45 9.09 -3.60
N TYR A 49 6.46 10.41 -3.80
CA TYR A 49 5.33 11.27 -3.51
C TYR A 49 4.06 10.94 -4.31
N LEU A 50 4.21 10.32 -5.49
CA LEU A 50 3.07 9.85 -6.27
C LEU A 50 2.28 8.75 -5.54
N GLY A 51 2.96 7.86 -4.82
CA GLY A 51 2.33 6.80 -4.03
C GLY A 51 1.44 7.36 -2.92
N GLU A 52 1.94 8.36 -2.19
CA GLU A 52 1.18 9.09 -1.16
C GLU A 52 -0.03 9.81 -1.77
N ALA A 53 0.21 10.54 -2.84
CA ALA A 53 -0.84 11.30 -3.52
C ALA A 53 -1.95 10.39 -4.08
N LEU A 54 -1.61 9.22 -4.60
CA LEU A 54 -2.60 8.24 -5.05
C LEU A 54 -3.32 7.58 -3.86
N GLY A 55 -2.64 7.32 -2.74
CA GLY A 55 -3.27 6.80 -1.52
C GLY A 55 -4.43 7.68 -1.03
N HIS A 56 -4.24 8.98 -1.02
CA HIS A 56 -5.30 9.94 -0.70
C HIS A 56 -6.22 10.25 -1.88
N GLY A 57 -5.70 10.19 -3.10
CA GLY A 57 -6.45 10.48 -4.32
C GLY A 57 -7.57 9.48 -4.65
N ILE A 58 -7.58 8.30 -4.03
CA ILE A 58 -8.67 7.33 -4.18
C ILE A 58 -9.87 7.65 -3.30
N LEU A 59 -9.69 8.38 -2.20
CA LEU A 59 -10.75 8.64 -1.21
C LEU A 59 -12.03 9.26 -1.79
N PRO A 60 -11.98 10.28 -2.69
CA PRO A 60 -13.21 10.84 -3.23
C PRO A 60 -14.00 9.83 -4.06
N GLY A 61 -13.32 8.86 -4.71
CA GLY A 61 -13.99 7.80 -5.43
C GLY A 61 -14.67 6.80 -4.52
N VAL A 62 -14.04 6.49 -3.39
CA VAL A 62 -14.63 5.64 -2.34
C VAL A 62 -15.85 6.33 -1.75
N ALA A 63 -15.73 7.60 -1.33
CA ALA A 63 -16.83 8.39 -0.80
C ALA A 63 -18.00 8.51 -1.80
N ALA A 64 -17.71 8.76 -3.08
CA ALA A 64 -18.73 8.78 -4.12
C ALA A 64 -19.43 7.42 -4.31
N ALA A 65 -18.68 6.31 -4.19
CA ALA A 65 -19.25 4.97 -4.28
C ALA A 65 -20.21 4.69 -3.11
N TYR A 66 -19.88 5.11 -1.90
CA TYR A 66 -20.79 5.01 -0.74
C TYR A 66 -22.07 5.82 -0.98
N LEU A 67 -21.96 7.08 -1.42
CA LEU A 67 -23.12 7.93 -1.73
C LEU A 67 -24.05 7.35 -2.81
N LEU A 68 -23.49 6.60 -3.77
CA LEU A 68 -24.25 6.01 -4.87
C LEU A 68 -24.70 4.57 -4.58
N GLY A 69 -24.42 4.03 -3.39
CA GLY A 69 -24.70 2.62 -3.04
C GLY A 69 -23.92 1.63 -3.92
N GLY A 70 -22.75 2.06 -4.43
CA GLY A 70 -21.90 1.32 -5.36
C GLY A 70 -20.78 0.54 -4.65
N ASN A 71 -19.86 0.00 -5.45
CA ASN A 71 -18.71 -0.74 -4.94
C ASN A 71 -17.54 0.20 -4.62
N PRO A 72 -17.06 0.29 -3.35
CA PRO A 72 -15.97 1.17 -2.95
C PRO A 72 -14.67 0.92 -3.72
N THR A 73 -14.33 -0.34 -4.00
CA THR A 73 -13.15 -0.70 -4.78
C THR A 73 -13.21 -0.18 -6.23
N ALA A 74 -14.40 -0.22 -6.85
CA ALA A 74 -14.59 0.33 -8.18
C ALA A 74 -14.47 1.87 -8.16
N GLY A 75 -15.03 2.53 -7.15
CA GLY A 75 -14.89 3.97 -6.94
C GLY A 75 -13.42 4.37 -6.75
N ALA A 76 -12.69 3.65 -5.90
CA ALA A 76 -11.26 3.84 -5.69
C ALA A 76 -10.46 3.72 -7.01
N LEU A 77 -10.74 2.69 -7.82
CA LEU A 77 -10.05 2.47 -9.09
C LEU A 77 -10.32 3.60 -10.10
N VAL A 78 -11.57 4.07 -10.19
CA VAL A 78 -11.95 5.18 -11.06
C VAL A 78 -11.25 6.48 -10.63
N ALA A 79 -11.24 6.79 -9.33
CA ALA A 79 -10.56 7.98 -8.81
C ALA A 79 -9.03 7.91 -9.00
N ALA A 80 -8.42 6.75 -8.75
CA ALA A 80 -7.00 6.52 -8.97
C ALA A 80 -6.62 6.69 -10.45
N ALA A 81 -7.44 6.14 -11.37
CA ALA A 81 -7.24 6.32 -12.80
C ALA A 81 -7.44 7.79 -13.23
N ALA A 82 -8.47 8.46 -12.70
CA ALA A 82 -8.71 9.86 -12.96
C ALA A 82 -7.55 10.75 -12.49
N MET A 83 -6.99 10.45 -11.30
CA MET A 83 -5.82 11.14 -10.79
C MET A 83 -4.58 10.89 -11.65
N ALA A 84 -4.31 9.65 -12.05
CA ALA A 84 -3.18 9.30 -12.92
C ALA A 84 -3.26 10.03 -14.28
N VAL A 85 -4.45 10.05 -14.89
CA VAL A 85 -4.71 10.78 -16.13
C VAL A 85 -4.63 12.30 -15.93
N GLY A 86 -5.12 12.79 -14.79
CA GLY A 86 -5.07 14.20 -14.40
C GLY A 86 -3.64 14.72 -14.23
N VAL A 87 -2.80 13.99 -13.49
CA VAL A 87 -1.35 14.30 -13.33
C VAL A 87 -0.72 14.47 -14.71
N ARG A 88 -0.94 13.49 -15.59
CA ARG A 88 -0.39 13.54 -16.93
C ARG A 88 -0.97 14.66 -17.77
N GLY A 89 -2.25 14.97 -17.61
CA GLY A 89 -2.93 16.09 -18.30
C GLY A 89 -2.30 17.43 -17.95
N ILE A 90 -2.04 17.66 -16.65
CA ILE A 90 -1.39 18.87 -16.17
C ILE A 90 0.04 18.97 -16.67
N GLN A 91 0.83 17.90 -16.51
CA GLN A 91 2.22 17.87 -16.97
C GLN A 91 2.38 18.13 -18.47
N ARG A 92 1.38 17.81 -19.29
CA ARG A 92 1.40 18.09 -20.72
C ARG A 92 1.06 19.52 -21.10
N ARG A 93 0.23 20.19 -20.32
CA ARG A 93 -0.35 21.49 -20.62
C ARG A 93 0.27 22.65 -19.84
N SER A 94 0.98 22.33 -18.79
CA SER A 94 1.61 23.30 -17.89
C SER A 94 3.11 23.08 -17.80
N PRO A 95 3.92 24.16 -17.67
CA PRO A 95 5.36 24.06 -17.40
C PRO A 95 5.68 23.66 -15.96
N LEU A 96 4.69 23.24 -15.17
CA LEU A 96 4.87 22.88 -13.77
C LEU A 96 5.75 21.62 -13.65
N PRO A 97 6.66 21.57 -12.65
CA PRO A 97 7.36 20.36 -12.28
C PRO A 97 6.37 19.23 -11.97
N GLY A 98 6.76 17.97 -12.23
CA GLY A 98 5.89 16.80 -12.04
C GLY A 98 5.33 16.67 -10.62
N GLU A 99 6.14 16.97 -9.62
CA GLU A 99 5.73 16.96 -8.20
C GLU A 99 4.68 18.02 -7.88
N SER A 100 4.78 19.22 -8.47
CA SER A 100 3.78 20.28 -8.29
C SER A 100 2.43 19.91 -8.90
N ALA A 101 2.42 19.21 -10.03
CA ALA A 101 1.21 18.71 -10.66
C ALA A 101 0.52 17.64 -9.78
N ILE A 102 1.31 16.76 -9.17
CA ILE A 102 0.83 15.73 -8.24
C ILE A 102 0.23 16.42 -6.99
N GLY A 103 0.96 17.37 -6.39
CA GLY A 103 0.49 18.09 -5.20
C GLY A 103 -0.80 18.89 -5.44
N LEU A 104 -0.92 19.54 -6.59
CA LEU A 104 -2.14 20.28 -6.96
C LEU A 104 -3.35 19.35 -7.04
N LEU A 105 -3.20 18.19 -7.68
CA LEU A 105 -4.28 17.21 -7.78
C LEU A 105 -4.59 16.56 -6.44
N LEU A 106 -3.57 16.28 -5.61
CA LEU A 106 -3.77 15.77 -4.26
C LEU A 106 -4.66 16.69 -3.44
N VAL A 107 -4.36 17.99 -3.41
CA VAL A 107 -5.18 18.98 -2.68
C VAL A 107 -6.59 19.04 -3.25
N GLY A 108 -6.74 19.00 -4.58
CA GLY A 108 -8.05 18.98 -5.24
C GLY A 108 -8.87 17.74 -4.88
N MET A 109 -8.23 16.55 -4.87
CA MET A 109 -8.89 15.29 -4.50
C MET A 109 -9.27 15.26 -3.02
N LEU A 110 -8.40 15.75 -2.12
CA LEU A 110 -8.73 15.87 -0.70
C LEU A 110 -9.89 16.83 -0.45
N ALA A 111 -9.90 17.99 -1.11
CA ALA A 111 -11.02 18.93 -1.01
C ALA A 111 -12.33 18.29 -1.52
N LEU A 112 -12.26 17.55 -2.63
CA LEU A 112 -13.41 16.81 -3.15
C LEU A 112 -13.88 15.73 -2.16
N THR A 113 -12.97 15.01 -1.52
CA THR A 113 -13.32 14.03 -0.47
C THR A 113 -14.10 14.69 0.66
N VAL A 114 -13.62 15.83 1.17
CA VAL A 114 -14.30 16.55 2.26
C VAL A 114 -15.70 16.98 1.86
N VAL A 115 -15.86 17.48 0.63
CA VAL A 115 -17.18 17.90 0.11
C VAL A 115 -18.13 16.69 0.00
N LEU A 116 -17.65 15.55 -0.52
CA LEU A 116 -18.46 14.35 -0.67
C LEU A 116 -18.85 13.73 0.69
N VAL A 117 -17.91 13.66 1.62
CA VAL A 117 -18.19 13.18 2.99
C VAL A 117 -19.16 14.11 3.72
N ALA A 118 -18.99 15.42 3.59
CA ALA A 118 -19.92 16.39 4.20
C ALA A 118 -21.32 16.35 3.57
N ALA A 119 -21.46 15.89 2.33
CA ALA A 119 -22.75 15.72 1.65
C ALA A 119 -23.40 14.35 1.92
N ALA A 120 -22.70 13.45 2.60
CA ALA A 120 -23.14 12.09 2.88
C ALA A 120 -23.62 12.01 4.33
N ASP A 121 -24.93 12.04 4.54
CA ASP A 121 -25.53 11.82 5.88
C ASP A 121 -25.35 10.36 6.39
N GLU A 122 -24.91 9.44 5.53
CA GLU A 122 -24.80 8.00 5.78
C GLU A 122 -23.38 7.52 6.05
N ILE A 123 -22.34 8.38 5.90
CA ILE A 123 -20.93 7.99 6.19
C ILE A 123 -20.67 8.20 7.68
N ASP A 124 -20.65 7.11 8.43
CA ASP A 124 -20.32 7.10 9.84
C ASP A 124 -18.81 7.26 10.11
N GLU A 125 -18.45 7.60 11.36
CA GLU A 125 -17.04 7.64 11.81
C GLU A 125 -16.30 6.32 11.57
N HIS A 126 -17.02 5.19 11.62
CA HIS A 126 -16.51 3.87 11.34
C HIS A 126 -16.05 3.71 9.89
N ASP A 127 -16.87 4.15 8.93
CA ASP A 127 -16.54 4.11 7.49
C ASP A 127 -15.30 4.96 7.18
N LEU A 128 -15.19 6.12 7.83
CA LEU A 128 -14.00 6.99 7.70
C LEU A 128 -12.74 6.31 8.24
N GLN A 129 -12.83 5.64 9.39
CA GLN A 129 -11.71 4.89 9.95
C GLN A 129 -11.31 3.73 9.04
N GLU A 130 -12.26 2.98 8.51
CA GLU A 130 -12.00 1.89 7.56
C GLU A 130 -11.34 2.41 6.27
N MET A 131 -11.76 3.55 5.76
CA MET A 131 -11.13 4.19 4.60
C MET A 131 -9.67 4.60 4.85
N LEU A 132 -9.33 5.03 6.06
CA LEU A 132 -7.98 5.52 6.39
C LEU A 132 -7.03 4.40 6.81
N PHE A 133 -7.50 3.47 7.63
CA PHE A 133 -6.67 2.45 8.27
C PHE A 133 -6.86 1.05 7.67
N GLY A 134 -7.91 0.85 6.86
CA GLY A 134 -8.26 -0.45 6.32
C GLY A 134 -8.95 -1.37 7.33
N SER A 135 -9.30 -2.57 6.89
CA SER A 135 -10.02 -3.56 7.70
C SER A 135 -9.44 -4.97 7.52
N LEU A 136 -8.15 -5.14 7.87
CA LEU A 136 -7.45 -6.42 7.71
C LEU A 136 -8.18 -7.58 8.38
N LEU A 137 -8.67 -7.39 9.61
CA LEU A 137 -9.35 -8.44 10.38
C LEU A 137 -10.76 -8.75 9.87
N ARG A 138 -11.42 -7.82 9.18
CA ARG A 138 -12.77 -8.00 8.61
C ARG A 138 -12.76 -8.48 7.17
N THR A 139 -11.57 -8.74 6.59
CA THR A 139 -11.44 -9.16 5.20
C THR A 139 -12.19 -10.47 4.94
N SER A 140 -13.16 -10.41 4.05
CA SER A 140 -13.93 -11.58 3.62
C SER A 140 -13.15 -12.39 2.57
N PRO A 141 -13.50 -13.68 2.36
CA PRO A 141 -12.91 -14.46 1.27
C PRO A 141 -13.14 -13.86 -0.13
N ALA A 142 -14.27 -13.15 -0.31
CA ALA A 142 -14.57 -12.46 -1.56
C ALA A 142 -13.64 -11.26 -1.79
N ASP A 143 -13.30 -10.53 -0.71
CA ASP A 143 -12.38 -9.39 -0.79
C ASP A 143 -10.95 -9.86 -1.08
N LEU A 144 -10.50 -10.96 -0.46
CA LEU A 144 -9.23 -11.60 -0.77
C LEU A 144 -9.14 -12.01 -2.25
N LEU A 145 -10.21 -12.58 -2.79
CA LEU A 145 -10.25 -12.97 -4.21
C LEU A 145 -10.19 -11.75 -5.13
N ARG A 146 -10.93 -10.68 -4.81
CA ARG A 146 -10.87 -9.41 -5.55
C ARG A 146 -9.48 -8.80 -5.48
N GLN A 147 -8.88 -8.73 -4.29
CA GLN A 147 -7.51 -8.27 -4.10
C GLN A 147 -6.52 -9.10 -4.89
N ALA A 148 -6.59 -10.42 -4.81
CA ALA A 148 -5.72 -11.33 -5.57
C ALA A 148 -5.86 -11.12 -7.09
N ALA A 149 -7.08 -10.89 -7.58
CA ALA A 149 -7.31 -10.59 -9.00
C ALA A 149 -6.65 -9.26 -9.41
N LEU A 150 -6.83 -8.19 -8.62
CA LEU A 150 -6.19 -6.89 -8.88
C LEU A 150 -4.67 -6.97 -8.81
N VAL A 151 -4.11 -7.68 -7.81
CA VAL A 151 -2.69 -7.95 -7.68
C VAL A 151 -2.16 -8.74 -8.88
N GLY A 152 -2.88 -9.77 -9.32
CA GLY A 152 -2.53 -10.56 -10.51
C GLY A 152 -2.48 -9.70 -11.77
N VAL A 153 -3.47 -8.84 -11.97
CA VAL A 153 -3.49 -7.89 -13.10
C VAL A 153 -2.32 -6.90 -13.01
N ALA A 154 -2.05 -6.35 -11.82
CA ALA A 154 -0.94 -5.42 -11.63
C ALA A 154 0.41 -6.08 -11.94
N ILE A 155 0.64 -7.30 -11.46
CA ILE A 155 1.87 -8.05 -11.74
C ILE A 155 1.98 -8.37 -13.23
N LEU A 156 0.90 -8.80 -13.88
CA LEU A 156 0.88 -9.07 -15.30
C LEU A 156 1.26 -7.82 -16.11
N VAL A 157 0.65 -6.67 -15.80
CA VAL A 157 0.98 -5.38 -16.43
C VAL A 157 2.45 -5.02 -16.17
N ALA A 158 2.94 -5.17 -14.92
CA ALA A 158 4.33 -4.92 -14.59
C ALA A 158 5.30 -5.80 -15.38
N LEU A 159 4.97 -7.08 -15.59
CA LEU A 159 5.78 -8.00 -16.37
C LEU A 159 5.78 -7.64 -17.86
N VAL A 160 4.61 -7.33 -18.43
CA VAL A 160 4.49 -6.94 -19.85
C VAL A 160 5.28 -5.65 -20.13
N PHE A 161 5.20 -4.68 -19.24
CA PHE A 161 5.89 -3.40 -19.38
C PHE A 161 7.30 -3.37 -18.75
N HIS A 162 7.77 -4.49 -18.15
CA HIS A 162 9.04 -4.54 -17.44
C HIS A 162 10.21 -3.96 -18.23
N HIS A 163 10.38 -4.41 -19.48
CA HIS A 163 11.47 -3.93 -20.33
C HIS A 163 11.32 -2.44 -20.69
N ALA A 164 10.10 -2.00 -21.01
CA ALA A 164 9.81 -0.61 -21.32
C ALA A 164 10.01 0.31 -20.10
N LEU A 165 9.60 -0.16 -18.92
CA LEU A 165 9.84 0.55 -17.65
C LEU A 165 11.31 0.64 -17.33
N LEU A 166 12.08 -0.44 -17.55
CA LEU A 166 13.52 -0.47 -17.29
C LEU A 166 14.26 0.53 -18.17
N VAL A 167 14.05 0.49 -19.48
CA VAL A 167 14.72 1.44 -20.40
C VAL A 167 14.30 2.88 -20.09
N LEU A 168 13.02 3.14 -19.90
CA LEU A 168 12.52 4.50 -19.62
C LEU A 168 13.01 5.07 -18.29
N THR A 169 13.27 4.21 -17.30
CA THR A 169 13.73 4.65 -15.96
C THR A 169 15.18 5.09 -15.99
N PHE A 170 16.03 4.45 -16.81
CA PHE A 170 17.46 4.75 -16.84
C PHE A 170 17.87 5.67 -18.01
N ASP A 171 17.18 5.59 -19.15
CA ASP A 171 17.50 6.43 -20.33
C ASP A 171 16.26 6.66 -21.21
N GLU A 172 15.64 7.84 -21.04
CA GLU A 172 14.48 8.24 -21.84
C GLU A 172 14.86 8.48 -23.33
N VAL A 173 16.09 8.93 -23.61
CA VAL A 173 16.56 9.19 -24.97
C VAL A 173 16.70 7.86 -25.71
N GLN A 174 17.31 6.87 -25.08
CA GLN A 174 17.46 5.54 -25.64
C GLN A 174 16.09 4.87 -25.87
N ALA A 175 15.14 5.03 -24.95
CA ALA A 175 13.79 4.54 -25.13
C ALA A 175 13.12 5.08 -26.42
N ARG A 176 13.32 6.37 -26.70
CA ARG A 176 12.83 7.02 -27.95
C ARG A 176 13.53 6.49 -29.18
N LEU A 177 14.86 6.32 -29.15
CA LEU A 177 15.63 5.78 -30.27
C LEU A 177 15.29 4.34 -30.61
N MET A 178 14.90 3.53 -29.62
CA MET A 178 14.42 2.17 -29.79
C MET A 178 12.97 2.09 -30.31
N GLY A 179 12.34 3.21 -30.64
CA GLY A 179 10.97 3.26 -31.15
C GLY A 179 9.91 3.00 -30.07
N MET A 180 10.30 2.95 -28.80
CA MET A 180 9.34 2.85 -27.69
C MET A 180 8.49 4.12 -27.62
N ARG A 181 7.29 3.98 -27.05
CA ARG A 181 6.39 5.11 -26.84
C ARG A 181 6.46 5.57 -25.38
N PRO A 182 7.38 6.48 -24.99
CA PRO A 182 7.59 6.89 -23.59
C PRO A 182 6.29 7.32 -22.93
N ARG A 183 5.42 8.00 -23.71
CA ARG A 183 4.12 8.49 -23.24
C ARG A 183 3.19 7.37 -22.80
N LEU A 184 3.15 6.24 -23.50
CA LEU A 184 2.34 5.07 -23.12
C LEU A 184 2.93 4.36 -21.92
N THR A 185 4.25 4.20 -21.88
CA THR A 185 4.94 3.55 -20.76
C THR A 185 4.76 4.35 -19.46
N GLU A 186 4.81 5.67 -19.54
CA GLU A 186 4.58 6.55 -18.38
C GLU A 186 3.13 6.48 -17.90
N LEU A 187 2.15 6.50 -18.82
CA LEU A 187 0.76 6.30 -18.45
C LEU A 187 0.52 4.92 -17.84
N ALA A 188 1.12 3.88 -18.44
CA ALA A 188 1.06 2.52 -17.89
C ALA A 188 1.66 2.44 -16.49
N PHE A 189 2.77 3.13 -16.24
CA PHE A 189 3.37 3.24 -14.91
C PHE A 189 2.42 3.92 -13.90
N LEU A 190 1.84 5.07 -14.26
CA LEU A 190 0.89 5.78 -13.38
C LEU A 190 -0.34 4.90 -13.07
N LEU A 191 -0.88 4.22 -14.07
CA LEU A 191 -2.00 3.31 -13.89
C LEU A 191 -1.60 2.07 -13.08
N LEU A 192 -0.37 1.58 -13.23
CA LEU A 192 0.16 0.48 -12.45
C LEU A 192 0.27 0.84 -10.96
N VAL A 193 0.77 2.04 -10.64
CA VAL A 193 0.80 2.55 -9.25
C VAL A 193 -0.62 2.71 -8.72
N ALA A 194 -1.53 3.30 -9.51
CA ALA A 194 -2.93 3.45 -9.14
C ALA A 194 -3.60 2.10 -8.83
N LEU A 195 -3.36 1.09 -9.66
CA LEU A 195 -3.88 -0.26 -9.48
C LEU A 195 -3.30 -0.94 -8.23
N SER A 196 -1.99 -0.77 -7.98
CA SER A 196 -1.32 -1.29 -6.78
C SER A 196 -1.90 -0.67 -5.50
N VAL A 197 -2.07 0.64 -5.48
CA VAL A 197 -2.66 1.35 -4.34
C VAL A 197 -4.09 0.89 -4.10
N THR A 198 -4.92 0.81 -5.16
CA THR A 198 -6.31 0.36 -5.04
C THR A 198 -6.41 -1.10 -4.57
N ALA A 199 -5.52 -1.98 -5.05
CA ALA A 199 -5.49 -3.39 -4.64
C ALA A 199 -5.15 -3.54 -3.14
N SER A 200 -4.33 -2.64 -2.60
CA SER A 200 -3.87 -2.67 -1.21
C SER A 200 -4.78 -1.92 -0.24
N PHE A 201 -5.59 -0.98 -0.76
CA PHE A 201 -6.39 -0.05 0.01
C PHE A 201 -7.33 -0.72 1.01
N ASN A 202 -8.10 -1.72 0.58
CA ASN A 202 -9.09 -2.38 1.44
C ASN A 202 -8.45 -3.12 2.63
N ALA A 203 -7.21 -3.62 2.42
CA ALA A 203 -6.50 -4.34 3.47
C ALA A 203 -5.84 -3.40 4.49
N VAL A 204 -5.04 -2.47 4.01
CA VAL A 204 -4.17 -1.65 4.88
C VAL A 204 -4.59 -0.18 4.99
N GLY A 205 -5.61 0.24 4.26
CA GLY A 205 -6.08 1.62 4.25
C GLY A 205 -5.19 2.59 3.48
N SER A 206 -5.70 3.79 3.25
CA SER A 206 -5.03 4.81 2.43
C SER A 206 -3.72 5.31 3.03
N LEU A 207 -3.64 5.46 4.35
CA LEU A 207 -2.47 5.97 5.05
C LEU A 207 -1.29 4.98 5.03
N LEU A 208 -1.57 3.67 5.14
CA LEU A 208 -0.53 2.66 5.34
C LEU A 208 -0.04 2.04 4.03
N VAL A 209 -0.83 2.12 2.95
CA VAL A 209 -0.42 1.67 1.62
C VAL A 209 0.89 2.33 1.19
N PHE A 210 1.05 3.62 1.48
CA PHE A 210 2.27 4.37 1.16
C PHE A 210 3.49 3.79 1.88
N ALA A 211 3.37 3.43 3.16
CA ALA A 211 4.46 2.82 3.92
C ALA A 211 4.95 1.51 3.26
N PHE A 212 4.03 0.64 2.85
CA PHE A 212 4.37 -0.61 2.15
C PHE A 212 4.90 -0.40 0.74
N LEU A 213 4.42 0.63 0.04
CA LEU A 213 4.86 0.95 -1.33
C LEU A 213 6.28 1.51 -1.37
N VAL A 214 6.72 2.21 -0.32
CA VAL A 214 8.00 2.92 -0.32
C VAL A 214 9.03 2.28 0.61
N ALA A 215 8.66 1.92 1.84
CA ALA A 215 9.65 1.51 2.84
C ALA A 215 10.42 0.23 2.47
N PRO A 216 9.79 -0.93 2.15
CA PRO A 216 10.54 -2.12 1.79
C PRO A 216 11.36 -1.98 0.50
N PRO A 217 10.85 -1.35 -0.61
CA PRO A 217 11.68 -1.11 -1.79
C PRO A 217 12.83 -0.13 -1.55
N ALA A 218 12.65 0.90 -0.72
CA ALA A 218 13.73 1.83 -0.37
C ALA A 218 14.85 1.12 0.40
N ALA A 219 14.51 0.27 1.38
CA ALA A 219 15.48 -0.56 2.07
C ALA A 219 16.20 -1.52 1.11
N ALA A 220 15.47 -2.16 0.19
CA ALA A 220 16.03 -3.05 -0.82
C ALA A 220 16.99 -2.31 -1.78
N ALA A 221 16.67 -1.08 -2.19
CA ALA A 221 17.52 -0.25 -3.04
C ALA A 221 18.88 0.04 -2.39
N MET A 222 18.92 0.10 -1.06
CA MET A 222 20.16 0.28 -0.30
C MET A 222 21.01 -0.99 -0.23
N LEU A 223 20.39 -2.18 -0.31
CA LEU A 223 21.07 -3.46 -0.14
C LEU A 223 21.55 -4.05 -1.47
N VAL A 224 20.79 -3.88 -2.55
CA VAL A 224 21.04 -4.54 -3.83
C VAL A 224 20.97 -3.54 -5.00
N ARG A 225 21.70 -3.86 -6.08
CA ARG A 225 21.82 -2.97 -7.25
C ARG A 225 21.10 -3.48 -8.51
N ARG A 226 20.52 -4.69 -8.47
CA ARG A 226 19.81 -5.27 -9.61
C ARG A 226 18.31 -5.19 -9.37
N VAL A 227 17.55 -4.71 -10.37
CA VAL A 227 16.10 -4.52 -10.25
C VAL A 227 15.34 -5.79 -9.79
N PRO A 228 15.56 -6.99 -10.39
CA PRO A 228 14.88 -8.20 -9.91
C PRO A 228 15.27 -8.58 -8.48
N ALA A 229 16.54 -8.39 -8.10
CA ALA A 229 16.98 -8.64 -6.73
C ALA A 229 16.36 -7.62 -5.76
N MET A 230 16.20 -6.36 -6.17
CA MET A 230 15.53 -5.34 -5.38
C MET A 230 14.06 -5.69 -5.13
N MET A 231 13.33 -6.16 -6.14
CA MET A 231 11.95 -6.66 -6.00
C MET A 231 11.88 -7.84 -5.01
N ALA A 232 12.78 -8.83 -5.16
CA ALA A 232 12.82 -9.99 -4.27
C ALA A 232 13.18 -9.61 -2.82
N THR A 233 14.20 -8.76 -2.63
CA THR A 233 14.60 -8.28 -1.31
C THR A 233 13.50 -7.43 -0.66
N SER A 234 12.83 -6.57 -1.43
CA SER A 234 11.67 -5.81 -0.97
C SER A 234 10.53 -6.73 -0.52
N ALA A 235 10.24 -7.78 -1.29
CA ALA A 235 9.23 -8.78 -0.93
C ALA A 235 9.59 -9.52 0.36
N LEU A 236 10.86 -9.88 0.55
CA LEU A 236 11.32 -10.52 1.80
C LEU A 236 11.18 -9.59 3.01
N ILE A 237 11.62 -8.33 2.88
CA ILE A 237 11.49 -7.32 3.95
C ILE A 237 10.02 -7.08 4.27
N GLY A 238 9.18 -6.87 3.26
CA GLY A 238 7.76 -6.66 3.45
C GLY A 238 7.04 -7.86 4.08
N THR A 239 7.36 -9.08 3.65
CA THR A 239 6.83 -10.32 4.25
C THR A 239 7.23 -10.42 5.72
N GLY A 240 8.50 -10.17 6.03
CA GLY A 240 8.97 -10.11 7.41
C GLY A 240 8.22 -9.08 8.24
N SER A 241 7.95 -7.89 7.68
CA SER A 241 7.20 -6.82 8.34
C SER A 241 5.75 -7.21 8.61
N VAL A 242 5.09 -7.88 7.66
CA VAL A 242 3.71 -8.38 7.84
C VAL A 242 3.66 -9.44 8.94
N LEU A 243 4.55 -10.43 8.91
CA LEU A 243 4.56 -11.51 9.90
C LEU A 243 4.91 -11.01 11.29
N LEU A 244 5.95 -10.18 11.43
CA LEU A 244 6.33 -9.60 12.71
C LEU A 244 5.27 -8.62 13.23
N GLY A 245 4.70 -7.79 12.36
CA GLY A 245 3.63 -6.87 12.74
C GLY A 245 2.37 -7.61 13.21
N ALA A 246 2.00 -8.70 12.53
CA ALA A 246 0.88 -9.54 12.94
C ALA A 246 1.11 -10.21 14.30
N LEU A 247 2.32 -10.75 14.52
CA LEU A 247 2.71 -11.32 15.82
C LEU A 247 2.68 -10.27 16.94
N LEU A 248 3.24 -9.09 16.68
CA LEU A 248 3.25 -8.00 17.65
C LEU A 248 1.83 -7.56 18.02
N ALA A 249 0.96 -7.40 17.01
CA ALA A 249 -0.43 -7.04 17.24
C ALA A 249 -1.15 -8.10 18.07
N HIS A 250 -0.97 -9.38 17.75
CA HIS A 250 -1.56 -10.49 18.47
C HIS A 250 -1.13 -10.55 19.95
N HIS A 251 0.16 -10.40 20.24
CA HIS A 251 0.69 -10.51 21.61
C HIS A 251 0.56 -9.24 22.45
N LEU A 252 0.57 -8.05 21.84
CA LEU A 252 0.47 -6.78 22.58
C LEU A 252 -0.98 -6.37 22.83
N LEU A 253 -1.91 -6.73 21.94
CA LEU A 253 -3.29 -6.25 21.96
C LEU A 253 -4.30 -7.34 22.34
N GLY A 254 -3.84 -8.59 22.46
CA GLY A 254 -4.67 -9.75 22.77
C GLY A 254 -5.20 -10.47 21.52
N THR A 255 -5.74 -11.67 21.72
CA THR A 255 -6.33 -12.45 20.64
C THR A 255 -7.64 -11.83 20.16
N PRO A 256 -7.88 -11.72 18.84
CA PRO A 256 -9.12 -11.19 18.27
C PRO A 256 -10.36 -12.07 18.54
N GLY A 257 -10.50 -12.68 19.67
CA GLY A 257 -11.59 -13.62 19.98
C GLY A 257 -12.10 -13.60 21.41
N HIS A 258 -11.41 -12.95 22.33
CA HIS A 258 -11.79 -12.90 23.73
C HIS A 258 -12.35 -11.53 24.15
N ILE A 259 -13.33 -11.00 23.43
CA ILE A 259 -14.19 -9.98 24.00
C ILE A 259 -15.19 -10.72 24.86
N HIS A 260 -14.90 -10.81 26.16
CA HIS A 260 -15.90 -11.16 27.15
C HIS A 260 -17.14 -10.31 26.91
N GLY A 261 -18.31 -10.98 26.79
CA GLY A 261 -19.61 -10.36 26.57
C GLY A 261 -19.94 -9.26 27.59
N GLY A 262 -19.45 -8.08 27.32
CA GLY A 262 -20.00 -6.85 27.84
C GLY A 262 -21.26 -6.51 27.05
N PRO A 263 -22.30 -5.91 27.65
CA PRO A 263 -23.50 -5.53 26.94
C PRO A 263 -23.11 -4.61 25.79
N SER A 264 -23.52 -4.98 24.57
CA SER A 264 -23.36 -4.20 23.34
C SER A 264 -24.01 -2.82 23.53
N THR A 265 -23.25 -1.87 24.02
CA THR A 265 -23.61 -0.46 23.87
C THR A 265 -23.38 -0.16 22.39
N GLY A 266 -24.46 0.03 21.65
CA GLY A 266 -24.51 0.18 20.20
C GLY A 266 -23.88 1.48 19.69
N ALA A 267 -22.60 1.64 19.92
CA ALA A 267 -21.77 2.64 19.28
C ALA A 267 -20.70 1.87 18.48
N GLY A 268 -20.73 1.99 17.17
CA GLY A 268 -19.84 1.31 16.23
C GLY A 268 -18.40 1.81 16.35
N HIS A 269 -17.75 1.48 17.47
CA HIS A 269 -16.32 1.73 17.61
C HIS A 269 -15.56 0.58 16.96
N THR A 270 -14.70 0.89 15.98
CA THR A 270 -13.66 -0.03 15.51
C THR A 270 -12.89 -0.51 16.74
N SER A 271 -12.69 -1.82 16.86
CA SER A 271 -11.86 -2.32 17.95
C SER A 271 -10.45 -1.74 17.79
N PRO A 272 -9.77 -1.35 18.88
CA PRO A 272 -8.39 -0.87 18.81
C PRO A 272 -7.46 -1.82 18.04
N GLU A 273 -7.78 -3.10 18.01
CA GLU A 273 -7.07 -4.18 17.34
C GLU A 273 -7.17 -4.07 15.80
N GLU A 274 -8.32 -3.64 15.25
CA GLU A 274 -8.52 -3.49 13.80
C GLU A 274 -7.60 -2.43 13.19
N VAL A 275 -7.39 -1.33 13.91
CA VAL A 275 -6.50 -0.24 13.48
C VAL A 275 -5.04 -0.54 13.80
N ALA A 276 -4.79 -1.22 14.92
CA ALA A 276 -3.43 -1.45 15.38
C ALA A 276 -2.66 -2.47 14.53
N MET A 277 -3.34 -3.48 13.97
CA MET A 277 -2.67 -4.51 13.18
C MET A 277 -2.00 -3.97 11.91
N PRO A 278 -2.66 -3.23 11.01
CA PRO A 278 -1.98 -2.64 9.86
C PRO A 278 -0.93 -1.60 10.27
N ALA A 279 -1.19 -0.84 11.36
CA ALA A 279 -0.24 0.14 11.87
C ALA A 279 1.04 -0.50 12.39
N THR A 280 0.96 -1.62 13.14
CA THR A 280 2.14 -2.36 13.60
C THR A 280 2.95 -2.96 12.46
N MET A 281 2.29 -3.49 11.44
CA MET A 281 2.95 -3.99 10.22
C MET A 281 3.72 -2.88 9.51
N ALA A 282 3.12 -1.70 9.34
CA ALA A 282 3.77 -0.55 8.71
C ALA A 282 4.91 0.00 9.56
N LEU A 283 4.74 0.06 10.90
CA LEU A 283 5.79 0.50 11.81
C LEU A 283 7.01 -0.42 11.74
N VAL A 284 6.82 -1.74 11.69
CA VAL A 284 7.91 -2.69 11.51
C VAL A 284 8.61 -2.49 10.15
N ALA A 285 7.85 -2.24 9.08
CA ALA A 285 8.44 -1.96 7.77
C ALA A 285 9.34 -0.71 7.80
N VAL A 286 8.87 0.37 8.42
CA VAL A 286 9.65 1.61 8.58
C VAL A 286 10.85 1.39 9.50
N ALA A 287 10.71 0.67 10.62
CA ALA A 287 11.81 0.37 11.51
C ALA A 287 12.93 -0.42 10.81
N VAL A 288 12.59 -1.38 9.96
CA VAL A 288 13.59 -2.12 9.15
C VAL A 288 14.36 -1.17 8.23
N VAL A 289 13.69 -0.19 7.59
CA VAL A 289 14.36 0.82 6.76
C VAL A 289 15.36 1.62 7.58
N LEU A 290 14.95 2.10 8.75
CA LEU A 290 15.81 2.90 9.63
C LEU A 290 17.03 2.08 10.08
N VAL A 291 16.84 0.82 10.47
CA VAL A 291 17.95 -0.08 10.85
C VAL A 291 18.91 -0.28 9.66
N VAL A 292 18.40 -0.53 8.46
CA VAL A 292 19.23 -0.68 7.25
C VAL A 292 20.00 0.60 6.96
N MET A 293 19.37 1.77 7.09
CA MET A 293 20.03 3.08 6.90
C MET A 293 21.18 3.29 7.90
N VAL A 294 20.92 3.05 9.19
CA VAL A 294 21.93 3.22 10.25
C VAL A 294 23.11 2.27 10.04
N VAL A 295 22.84 0.97 9.82
CA VAL A 295 23.91 -0.05 9.62
C VAL A 295 24.75 0.30 8.41
N ARG A 296 24.15 0.82 7.35
CA ARG A 296 24.90 1.18 6.13
C ARG A 296 25.66 2.49 6.30
N GLY A 297 25.08 3.47 7.01
CA GLY A 297 25.77 4.71 7.36
C GLY A 297 27.06 4.43 8.15
N VAL A 298 26.94 3.63 9.22
CA VAL A 298 28.11 3.23 10.05
C VAL A 298 29.18 2.50 9.25
N ARG A 299 28.79 1.64 8.28
CA ARG A 299 29.75 0.93 7.45
C ARG A 299 30.49 1.86 6.49
N ASN A 300 29.81 2.83 5.90
CA ASN A 300 30.46 3.81 5.00
C ASN A 300 31.46 4.70 5.75
N ASP A 301 31.15 5.11 6.99
CA ASP A 301 32.06 5.90 7.82
C ASP A 301 33.28 5.09 8.30
N SER A 302 33.21 3.77 8.32
CA SER A 302 34.33 2.89 8.70
C SER A 302 35.27 2.57 7.51
N GLU A 303 34.85 2.84 6.28
CA GLU A 303 35.63 2.63 5.04
C GLU A 303 36.25 3.95 4.51
N SER A 304 35.91 5.11 5.09
CA SER A 304 36.48 6.43 4.81
C SER A 304 37.59 6.80 5.80
#